data_d0e6af598b660b6df19baa8f8c854324
#
_entry.id   d0e6af598b660b6df19baa8f8c854324
#
_cell.length_a   1.000
_cell.length_b   1.000
_cell.length_c   1.000
_cell.angle_alpha   90.00
_cell.angle_beta   90.00
_cell.angle_gamma   90.00
#
_symmetry.space_group_name_H-M   'P 1'
#
loop_
_entity.id
_entity.type
_entity.pdbx_description
1 polymer ?
#
loop_
_entity_poly.entity_id
_entity_poly.type
_entity_poly.pdbx_seq_one_letter_code
_entity_poly.pdbx_strand_id
1 'polypeptide(L)'
;MGDADGIVGGLGKHYPETIRPALEVIGAHHVTKLASGLYMLVFDKHVIFLGDTTVNIDPTAEQIAQIAISAAGLVANFGQVPRVAMLSFSNFGSVNHPEAAKMAEAVQIVRERRPTLMVDGEMQADTAFSAEALVSRYPFSKLTEAANVLIFPNLSAGNIAYKLLTTLGGATAIGPILAGMAHPVHVLEQHATVQDIVNMAAVAVIDAQWRVRTASGTYVPVGTTGEMSTMNGANSAAAPPHPVRANDGGASEPSSKPSHKPSRKA
;
A
#
# COMPACT_ATOMS: atom_id res chain seq x y z
N MET A 1 -6.29 7.66 30.21
CA MET A 1 -5.95 9.04 30.39
C MET A 1 -6.52 9.85 29.23
N GLY A 2 -6.23 9.67 27.98
CA GLY A 2 -6.85 10.46 26.89
C GLY A 2 -6.09 11.76 26.56
N ASP A 3 -4.84 11.84 27.04
CA ASP A 3 -4.01 13.02 26.84
C ASP A 3 -3.27 13.00 25.49
N ALA A 4 -3.25 11.82 24.83
CA ALA A 4 -2.65 11.62 23.50
C ALA A 4 -3.41 10.54 22.73
N ASP A 5 -3.55 10.75 21.41
CA ASP A 5 -4.27 9.83 20.51
C ASP A 5 -3.35 8.84 19.80
N GLY A 6 -2.05 9.10 19.77
CA GLY A 6 -1.05 8.24 19.14
C GLY A 6 0.38 8.59 19.53
N ILE A 7 1.31 7.73 19.12
CA ILE A 7 2.74 7.86 19.39
C ILE A 7 3.52 7.72 18.09
N VAL A 8 4.44 8.66 17.85
CA VAL A 8 5.49 8.55 16.83
C VAL A 8 6.83 8.63 17.54
N GLY A 9 7.71 7.66 17.34
CA GLY A 9 9.02 7.64 18.02
C GLY A 9 10.01 6.70 17.32
N GLY A 10 11.22 6.57 17.89
CA GLY A 10 12.25 5.63 17.40
C GLY A 10 13.50 6.28 16.81
N LEU A 11 13.49 7.57 16.59
CA LEU A 11 14.67 8.28 16.08
C LEU A 11 15.89 8.03 16.98
N GLY A 12 17.01 7.60 16.39
CA GLY A 12 18.26 7.34 17.14
C GLY A 12 18.33 5.96 17.81
N LYS A 13 17.33 5.09 17.63
CA LYS A 13 17.31 3.71 18.14
C LYS A 13 17.10 2.72 17.02
N HIS A 14 17.54 1.47 17.21
CA HIS A 14 17.19 0.38 16.31
C HIS A 14 15.71 0.05 16.40
N TYR A 15 15.10 -0.27 15.26
CA TYR A 15 13.67 -0.56 15.15
C TYR A 15 13.13 -1.54 16.21
N PRO A 16 13.80 -2.70 16.52
CA PRO A 16 13.36 -3.62 17.57
C PRO A 16 13.32 -3.01 18.96
N GLU A 17 14.21 -2.07 19.28
CA GLU A 17 14.27 -1.42 20.60
C GLU A 17 13.09 -0.49 20.86
N THR A 18 12.50 0.05 19.80
CA THR A 18 11.34 0.94 19.89
C THR A 18 10.02 0.17 19.78
N ILE A 19 9.94 -0.82 18.90
CA ILE A 19 8.71 -1.58 18.72
C ILE A 19 8.38 -2.47 19.91
N ARG A 20 9.39 -3.06 20.58
CA ARG A 20 9.17 -3.97 21.71
C ARG A 20 8.38 -3.33 22.85
N PRO A 21 8.74 -2.14 23.40
CA PRO A 21 7.94 -1.48 24.43
C PRO A 21 6.52 -1.15 23.97
N ALA A 22 6.36 -0.77 22.70
CA ALA A 22 5.04 -0.50 22.14
C ALA A 22 4.15 -1.76 22.10
N LEU A 23 4.72 -2.92 21.74
CA LEU A 23 4.01 -4.20 21.75
C LEU A 23 3.72 -4.68 23.19
N GLU A 24 4.62 -4.45 24.15
CA GLU A 24 4.46 -4.86 25.54
C GLU A 24 3.45 -4.01 26.32
N VAL A 25 3.41 -2.69 26.07
CA VAL A 25 2.57 -1.73 26.83
C VAL A 25 1.24 -1.47 26.15
N ILE A 26 1.25 -1.20 24.85
CA ILE A 26 0.05 -0.87 24.06
C ILE A 26 -0.58 -2.14 23.50
N GLY A 27 0.26 -3.04 22.97
CA GLY A 27 -0.15 -4.33 22.46
C GLY A 27 -0.82 -4.28 21.09
N ALA A 28 -1.06 -5.46 20.54
CA ALA A 28 -1.86 -5.62 19.34
C ALA A 28 -3.35 -5.46 19.69
N HIS A 29 -4.13 -5.02 18.70
CA HIS A 29 -5.57 -4.91 18.83
C HIS A 29 -6.21 -6.27 19.18
N HIS A 30 -7.16 -6.28 20.11
CA HIS A 30 -7.74 -7.52 20.68
C HIS A 30 -8.38 -8.47 19.66
N VAL A 31 -8.82 -7.94 18.49
CA VAL A 31 -9.39 -8.74 17.40
C VAL A 31 -8.29 -9.29 16.50
N THR A 32 -7.34 -8.44 16.10
CA THR A 32 -6.28 -8.82 15.14
C THR A 32 -5.20 -9.67 15.78
N LYS A 33 -4.86 -9.39 17.03
CA LYS A 33 -3.81 -10.07 17.83
C LYS A 33 -2.44 -10.16 17.14
N LEU A 34 -2.25 -9.41 16.05
CA LEU A 34 -1.06 -9.42 15.25
C LEU A 34 -0.73 -8.00 14.80
N ALA A 35 0.49 -7.56 15.07
CA ALA A 35 1.05 -6.35 14.49
C ALA A 35 1.80 -6.68 13.21
N SER A 36 1.74 -5.80 12.22
CA SER A 36 2.48 -5.91 10.97
C SER A 36 3.02 -4.55 10.54
N GLY A 37 4.13 -4.55 9.82
CA GLY A 37 4.74 -3.34 9.31
C GLY A 37 4.51 -3.18 7.81
N LEU A 38 3.89 -2.09 7.43
CA LEU A 38 3.53 -1.78 6.06
C LEU A 38 4.34 -0.60 5.55
N TYR A 39 4.74 -0.64 4.27
CA TYR A 39 5.24 0.54 3.57
C TYR A 39 4.24 1.02 2.54
N MET A 40 3.98 2.32 2.53
CA MET A 40 3.34 3.01 1.43
C MET A 40 4.42 3.52 0.49
N LEU A 41 4.45 3.03 -0.74
CA LEU A 41 5.36 3.45 -1.79
C LEU A 41 4.66 4.39 -2.74
N VAL A 42 5.17 5.61 -2.82
CA VAL A 42 4.65 6.67 -3.68
C VAL A 42 5.52 6.77 -4.91
N PHE A 43 4.94 6.50 -6.07
CA PHE A 43 5.49 6.72 -7.39
C PHE A 43 4.83 7.94 -8.02
N ASP A 44 5.35 8.46 -9.13
CA ASP A 44 4.80 9.64 -9.82
C ASP A 44 3.32 9.52 -10.18
N LYS A 45 2.85 8.31 -10.49
CA LYS A 45 1.49 8.08 -11.02
C LYS A 45 0.61 7.17 -10.16
N HIS A 46 1.15 6.51 -9.16
CA HIS A 46 0.42 5.55 -8.34
C HIS A 46 1.04 5.37 -6.97
N VAL A 47 0.24 4.87 -6.07
CA VAL A 47 0.63 4.51 -4.71
C VAL A 47 0.34 3.04 -4.50
N ILE A 48 1.27 2.29 -3.94
CA ILE A 48 1.11 0.89 -3.56
C ILE A 48 1.47 0.68 -2.10
N PHE A 49 0.88 -0.33 -1.49
CA PHE A 49 1.14 -0.70 -0.10
C PHE A 49 1.73 -2.10 -0.05
N LEU A 50 2.81 -2.26 0.67
CA LEU A 50 3.53 -3.52 0.84
C LEU A 50 3.39 -4.03 2.27
N GLY A 51 3.02 -5.28 2.45
CA GLY A 51 2.87 -5.91 3.77
C GLY A 51 3.17 -7.42 3.77
N ASP A 52 3.75 -7.99 4.81
CA ASP A 52 4.54 -7.40 5.87
C ASP A 52 5.99 -7.25 5.42
N THR A 53 6.62 -6.18 5.83
CA THR A 53 7.98 -5.86 5.39
C THR A 53 8.96 -5.68 6.55
N THR A 54 8.50 -5.76 7.83
CA THR A 54 9.34 -5.41 8.98
C THR A 54 9.15 -6.22 10.26
N VAL A 55 8.05 -6.97 10.43
CA VAL A 55 7.70 -7.58 11.73
C VAL A 55 7.69 -9.10 11.70
N ASN A 56 6.93 -9.74 10.81
CA ASN A 56 6.67 -11.17 10.85
C ASN A 56 7.60 -11.92 9.90
N ILE A 57 8.54 -12.71 10.44
CA ILE A 57 9.61 -13.35 9.65
C ILE A 57 9.05 -14.42 8.71
N ASP A 58 8.33 -15.39 9.27
CA ASP A 58 7.70 -16.49 8.52
C ASP A 58 6.26 -16.70 9.00
N PRO A 59 5.32 -15.87 8.51
CA PRO A 59 3.94 -15.93 8.96
C PRO A 59 3.22 -17.15 8.39
N THR A 60 2.32 -17.72 9.18
CA THR A 60 1.37 -18.75 8.73
C THR A 60 0.31 -18.16 7.79
N ALA A 61 -0.44 -19.01 7.07
CA ALA A 61 -1.55 -18.57 6.23
C ALA A 61 -2.56 -17.70 6.99
N GLU A 62 -2.87 -18.07 8.24
CA GLU A 62 -3.72 -17.33 9.15
C GLU A 62 -3.17 -15.93 9.47
N GLN A 63 -1.88 -15.82 9.73
CA GLN A 63 -1.20 -14.56 10.01
C GLN A 63 -1.11 -13.69 8.74
N ILE A 64 -0.82 -14.29 7.58
CA ILE A 64 -0.84 -13.61 6.28
C ILE A 64 -2.22 -13.02 5.98
N ALA A 65 -3.29 -13.80 6.21
CA ALA A 65 -4.66 -13.32 6.06
C ALA A 65 -4.94 -12.12 6.98
N GLN A 66 -4.47 -12.16 8.23
CA GLN A 66 -4.62 -11.05 9.15
C GLN A 66 -3.83 -9.82 8.73
N ILE A 67 -2.59 -9.98 8.23
CA ILE A 67 -1.78 -8.90 7.64
C ILE A 67 -2.54 -8.24 6.48
N ALA A 68 -3.10 -9.05 5.59
CA ALA A 68 -3.88 -8.55 4.44
C ALA A 68 -5.11 -7.74 4.85
N ILE A 69 -5.86 -8.22 5.84
CA ILE A 69 -7.03 -7.51 6.38
C ILE A 69 -6.61 -6.18 7.02
N SER A 70 -5.53 -6.18 7.79
CA SER A 70 -5.01 -4.97 8.43
C SER A 70 -4.49 -3.96 7.40
N ALA A 71 -3.79 -4.45 6.36
CA ALA A 71 -3.31 -3.63 5.25
C ALA A 71 -4.47 -3.00 4.47
N ALA A 72 -5.49 -3.78 4.15
CA ALA A 72 -6.68 -3.28 3.47
C ALA A 72 -7.41 -2.21 4.29
N GLY A 73 -7.51 -2.40 5.61
CA GLY A 73 -8.05 -1.40 6.52
C GLY A 73 -7.26 -0.09 6.49
N LEU A 74 -5.93 -0.18 6.53
CA LEU A 74 -5.06 0.99 6.43
C LEU A 74 -5.26 1.74 5.11
N VAL A 75 -5.32 1.03 3.99
CA VAL A 75 -5.54 1.62 2.66
C VAL A 75 -6.89 2.35 2.59
N ALA A 76 -7.93 1.76 3.18
CA ALA A 76 -9.23 2.39 3.29
C ALA A 76 -9.19 3.68 4.14
N ASN A 77 -8.34 3.74 5.18
CA ASN A 77 -8.15 4.94 6.00
C ASN A 77 -7.56 6.11 5.19
N PHE A 78 -6.79 5.80 4.14
CA PHE A 78 -6.30 6.78 3.17
C PHE A 78 -7.33 7.12 2.07
N GLY A 79 -8.57 6.65 2.18
CA GLY A 79 -9.63 6.93 1.22
C GLY A 79 -9.50 6.17 -0.09
N GLN A 80 -8.69 5.12 -0.15
CA GLN A 80 -8.52 4.29 -1.34
C GLN A 80 -9.28 2.97 -1.21
N VAL A 81 -9.77 2.45 -2.33
CA VAL A 81 -10.36 1.11 -2.41
C VAL A 81 -9.23 0.07 -2.42
N PRO A 82 -9.12 -0.81 -1.40
CA PRO A 82 -8.07 -1.81 -1.35
C PRO A 82 -8.31 -2.92 -2.39
N ARG A 83 -7.30 -3.21 -3.19
CA ARG A 83 -7.21 -4.34 -4.12
C ARG A 83 -5.99 -5.15 -3.73
N VAL A 84 -6.22 -6.28 -3.07
CA VAL A 84 -5.19 -7.05 -2.38
C VAL A 84 -4.74 -8.23 -3.23
N ALA A 85 -3.45 -8.28 -3.57
CA ALA A 85 -2.81 -9.42 -4.22
C ALA A 85 -1.96 -10.20 -3.21
N MET A 86 -2.23 -11.50 -3.07
CA MET A 86 -1.39 -12.44 -2.32
C MET A 86 -0.28 -12.95 -3.24
N LEU A 87 0.95 -12.47 -3.02
CA LEU A 87 2.06 -12.69 -3.93
C LEU A 87 2.73 -14.04 -3.73
N SER A 88 3.13 -14.64 -4.85
CA SER A 88 3.87 -15.88 -4.90
C SER A 88 4.72 -15.94 -6.18
N PHE A 89 5.54 -16.98 -6.32
CA PHE A 89 6.17 -17.37 -7.58
C PHE A 89 5.23 -18.21 -8.50
N SER A 90 4.02 -18.52 -8.01
CA SER A 90 2.96 -19.29 -8.68
C SER A 90 1.79 -18.36 -9.03
N ASN A 91 1.05 -18.70 -10.10
CA ASN A 91 -0.21 -18.07 -10.44
C ASN A 91 -1.34 -19.10 -10.31
N PHE A 92 -2.23 -18.93 -9.34
CA PHE A 92 -3.50 -19.69 -9.20
C PHE A 92 -3.32 -21.21 -9.32
N GLY A 93 -2.35 -21.78 -8.58
CA GLY A 93 -2.08 -23.21 -8.57
C GLY A 93 -1.19 -23.70 -9.71
N SER A 94 -0.54 -22.81 -10.47
CA SER A 94 0.37 -23.22 -11.56
C SER A 94 1.58 -24.03 -11.06
N VAL A 95 1.95 -23.88 -9.79
CA VAL A 95 3.03 -24.64 -9.14
C VAL A 95 2.52 -25.26 -7.85
N ASN A 96 2.59 -26.60 -7.76
CA ASN A 96 2.22 -27.32 -6.54
C ASN A 96 3.41 -27.27 -5.53
N HIS A 97 3.37 -26.31 -4.62
CA HIS A 97 4.41 -26.11 -3.61
C HIS A 97 3.78 -25.56 -2.30
N PRO A 98 4.26 -25.96 -1.11
CA PRO A 98 3.71 -25.50 0.17
C PRO A 98 3.67 -23.98 0.34
N GLU A 99 4.68 -23.26 -0.13
CA GLU A 99 4.70 -21.79 -0.08
C GLU A 99 3.61 -21.15 -0.95
N ALA A 100 3.30 -21.72 -2.12
CA ALA A 100 2.20 -21.26 -2.96
C ALA A 100 0.85 -21.60 -2.31
N ALA A 101 0.71 -22.82 -1.79
CA ALA A 101 -0.50 -23.28 -1.09
C ALA A 101 -0.80 -22.41 0.15
N LYS A 102 0.23 -22.01 0.90
CA LYS A 102 0.11 -21.09 2.06
C LYS A 102 -0.55 -19.77 1.66
N MET A 103 -0.16 -19.19 0.52
CA MET A 103 -0.75 -17.93 0.04
C MET A 103 -2.17 -18.12 -0.48
N ALA A 104 -2.48 -19.23 -1.18
CA ALA A 104 -3.82 -19.58 -1.61
C ALA A 104 -4.76 -19.80 -0.41
N GLU A 105 -4.30 -20.50 0.63
CA GLU A 105 -5.04 -20.68 1.89
C GLU A 105 -5.34 -19.32 2.55
N ALA A 106 -4.36 -18.43 2.61
CA ALA A 106 -4.56 -17.09 3.15
C ALA A 106 -5.66 -16.31 2.41
N VAL A 107 -5.76 -16.45 1.07
CA VAL A 107 -6.86 -15.86 0.28
C VAL A 107 -8.22 -16.39 0.77
N GLN A 108 -8.35 -17.71 0.98
CA GLN A 108 -9.62 -18.29 1.42
C GLN A 108 -10.02 -17.77 2.81
N ILE A 109 -9.07 -17.72 3.74
CA ILE A 109 -9.30 -17.19 5.10
C ILE A 109 -9.77 -15.72 5.04
N VAL A 110 -9.15 -14.88 4.18
CA VAL A 110 -9.60 -13.50 4.00
C VAL A 110 -11.02 -13.44 3.42
N ARG A 111 -11.32 -14.26 2.42
CA ARG A 111 -12.66 -14.31 1.80
C ARG A 111 -13.76 -14.72 2.79
N GLU A 112 -13.46 -15.62 3.69
CA GLU A 112 -14.40 -16.03 4.75
C GLU A 112 -14.64 -14.90 5.77
N ARG A 113 -13.58 -14.20 6.17
CA ARG A 113 -13.66 -13.14 7.19
C ARG A 113 -14.12 -11.79 6.66
N ARG A 114 -13.83 -11.52 5.41
CA ARG A 114 -14.12 -10.25 4.73
C ARG A 114 -14.63 -10.51 3.30
N PRO A 115 -15.87 -11.01 3.14
CA PRO A 115 -16.41 -11.42 1.83
C PRO A 115 -16.43 -10.31 0.77
N THR A 116 -16.51 -9.05 1.22
CA THR A 116 -16.56 -7.87 0.34
C THR A 116 -15.18 -7.34 -0.04
N LEU A 117 -14.10 -7.79 0.61
CA LEU A 117 -12.75 -7.34 0.28
C LEU A 117 -12.32 -7.92 -1.08
N MET A 118 -11.86 -7.04 -1.96
CA MET A 118 -11.23 -7.46 -3.21
C MET A 118 -9.85 -8.04 -2.91
N VAL A 119 -9.77 -9.37 -2.83
CA VAL A 119 -8.53 -10.12 -2.59
C VAL A 119 -8.47 -11.32 -3.51
N ASP A 120 -7.29 -11.55 -4.10
CA ASP A 120 -7.04 -12.74 -4.89
C ASP A 120 -5.56 -13.18 -4.88
N GLY A 121 -5.30 -14.35 -5.41
CA GLY A 121 -4.01 -15.04 -5.49
C GLY A 121 -4.17 -16.53 -5.15
N GLU A 122 -3.08 -17.25 -5.04
CA GLU A 122 -1.71 -16.69 -5.14
C GLU A 122 -1.41 -16.26 -6.58
N MET A 123 -0.63 -15.20 -6.73
CA MET A 123 -0.24 -14.71 -8.04
C MET A 123 1.16 -14.07 -8.04
N GLN A 124 1.80 -14.07 -9.22
CA GLN A 124 3.05 -13.37 -9.43
C GLN A 124 2.85 -11.84 -9.47
N ALA A 125 3.91 -11.08 -9.16
CA ALA A 125 3.81 -9.64 -9.06
C ALA A 125 3.45 -8.96 -10.40
N ASP A 126 3.96 -9.45 -11.52
CA ASP A 126 3.61 -8.94 -12.86
C ASP A 126 2.13 -9.18 -13.19
N THR A 127 1.57 -10.33 -12.78
CA THR A 127 0.13 -10.60 -12.88
C THR A 127 -0.69 -9.63 -12.02
N ALA A 128 -0.25 -9.37 -10.79
CA ALA A 128 -0.94 -8.46 -9.87
C ALA A 128 -1.06 -7.02 -10.39
N PHE A 129 -0.09 -6.58 -11.20
CA PHE A 129 -0.09 -5.23 -11.80
C PHE A 129 -0.70 -5.16 -13.19
N SER A 130 -1.03 -6.28 -13.84
CA SER A 130 -1.59 -6.31 -15.18
C SER A 130 -3.10 -6.53 -15.16
N ALA A 131 -3.87 -5.45 -15.26
CA ALA A 131 -5.32 -5.54 -15.41
C ALA A 131 -5.70 -6.37 -16.65
N GLU A 132 -4.93 -6.28 -17.75
CA GLU A 132 -5.13 -7.08 -18.94
C GLU A 132 -4.96 -8.58 -18.66
N ALA A 133 -3.88 -8.98 -17.97
CA ALA A 133 -3.66 -10.38 -17.61
C ALA A 133 -4.74 -10.91 -16.68
N LEU A 134 -5.17 -10.13 -15.69
CA LEU A 134 -6.23 -10.49 -14.76
C LEU A 134 -7.56 -10.76 -15.50
N VAL A 135 -7.92 -9.88 -16.44
CA VAL A 135 -9.20 -10.04 -17.18
C VAL A 135 -9.10 -11.10 -18.26
N SER A 136 -7.99 -11.18 -19.01
CA SER A 136 -7.89 -12.06 -20.18
C SER A 136 -7.44 -13.48 -19.88
N ARG A 137 -6.47 -13.65 -18.97
CA ARG A 137 -5.90 -14.95 -18.61
C ARG A 137 -6.55 -15.57 -17.38
N TYR A 138 -7.02 -14.74 -16.47
CA TYR A 138 -7.62 -15.18 -15.19
C TYR A 138 -9.00 -14.56 -14.95
N PRO A 139 -9.97 -14.76 -15.87
CA PRO A 139 -11.31 -14.12 -15.79
C PRO A 139 -12.12 -14.53 -14.56
N PHE A 140 -11.67 -15.53 -13.81
CA PHE A 140 -12.23 -15.96 -12.54
C PHE A 140 -11.70 -15.13 -11.35
N SER A 141 -10.66 -14.32 -11.57
CA SER A 141 -10.09 -13.48 -10.53
C SER A 141 -11.09 -12.44 -10.03
N LYS A 142 -11.08 -12.20 -8.72
CA LYS A 142 -11.84 -11.10 -8.11
C LYS A 142 -11.20 -9.73 -8.35
N LEU A 143 -9.93 -9.69 -8.74
CA LEU A 143 -9.25 -8.47 -9.13
C LEU A 143 -9.46 -8.22 -10.62
N THR A 144 -10.12 -7.12 -10.94
CA THR A 144 -10.36 -6.67 -12.33
C THR A 144 -9.47 -5.49 -12.73
N GLU A 145 -8.75 -4.95 -11.75
CA GLU A 145 -7.79 -3.85 -11.91
C GLU A 145 -6.48 -4.22 -11.22
N ALA A 146 -5.41 -3.48 -11.52
CA ALA A 146 -4.13 -3.64 -10.86
C ALA A 146 -4.25 -3.54 -9.34
N ALA A 147 -3.57 -4.43 -8.63
CA ALA A 147 -3.51 -4.40 -7.18
C ALA A 147 -2.81 -3.13 -6.68
N ASN A 148 -3.27 -2.61 -5.55
CA ASN A 148 -2.60 -1.53 -4.81
C ASN A 148 -2.12 -1.97 -3.43
N VAL A 149 -2.42 -3.21 -3.03
CA VAL A 149 -1.93 -3.83 -1.79
C VAL A 149 -1.27 -5.15 -2.14
N LEU A 150 0.00 -5.29 -1.84
CA LEU A 150 0.81 -6.47 -2.12
C LEU A 150 1.19 -7.15 -0.81
N ILE A 151 0.78 -8.40 -0.64
CA ILE A 151 1.08 -9.19 0.56
C ILE A 151 2.09 -10.27 0.19
N PHE A 152 3.18 -10.31 0.94
CA PHE A 152 4.31 -11.20 0.70
C PHE A 152 4.23 -12.49 1.53
N PRO A 153 4.83 -13.60 1.06
CA PRO A 153 4.79 -14.89 1.76
C PRO A 153 5.65 -14.93 3.03
N ASN A 154 6.63 -14.04 3.13
CA ASN A 154 7.52 -13.92 4.28
C ASN A 154 8.24 -12.56 4.29
N LEU A 155 8.89 -12.26 5.41
CA LEU A 155 9.61 -10.99 5.61
C LEU A 155 10.71 -10.75 4.60
N SER A 156 11.47 -11.77 4.24
CA SER A 156 12.59 -11.62 3.30
C SER A 156 12.10 -11.14 1.94
N ALA A 157 11.03 -11.74 1.41
CA ALA A 157 10.43 -11.33 0.15
C ALA A 157 9.93 -9.87 0.20
N GLY A 158 9.20 -9.50 1.25
CA GLY A 158 8.65 -8.15 1.43
C GLY A 158 9.75 -7.10 1.61
N ASN A 159 10.73 -7.38 2.45
CA ASN A 159 11.82 -6.44 2.73
C ASN A 159 12.73 -6.22 1.50
N ILE A 160 13.09 -7.29 0.79
CA ILE A 160 13.89 -7.18 -0.44
C ILE A 160 13.14 -6.39 -1.50
N ALA A 161 11.86 -6.71 -1.73
CA ALA A 161 11.04 -5.99 -2.70
C ALA A 161 10.94 -4.50 -2.37
N TYR A 162 10.66 -4.15 -1.11
CA TYR A 162 10.64 -2.77 -0.64
C TYR A 162 11.96 -2.05 -0.95
N LYS A 163 13.10 -2.63 -0.56
CA LYS A 163 14.42 -2.02 -0.77
C LYS A 163 14.75 -1.85 -2.26
N LEU A 164 14.42 -2.83 -3.12
CA LEU A 164 14.64 -2.72 -4.56
C LEU A 164 13.77 -1.64 -5.20
N LEU A 165 12.48 -1.57 -4.83
CA LEU A 165 11.56 -0.56 -5.38
C LEU A 165 11.93 0.86 -4.96
N THR A 166 12.48 1.06 -3.77
CA THR A 166 12.96 2.38 -3.33
C THR A 166 14.29 2.74 -3.94
N THR A 167 15.25 1.80 -3.98
CA THR A 167 16.61 2.09 -4.44
C THR A 167 16.71 2.19 -5.96
N LEU A 168 16.05 1.29 -6.69
CA LEU A 168 16.10 1.20 -8.14
C LEU A 168 14.84 1.72 -8.83
N GLY A 169 13.69 1.56 -8.20
CA GLY A 169 12.39 1.95 -8.77
C GLY A 169 12.03 3.41 -8.56
N GLY A 170 12.81 4.18 -7.80
CA GLY A 170 12.56 5.60 -7.55
C GLY A 170 11.34 5.91 -6.69
N ALA A 171 10.79 4.91 -6.00
CA ALA A 171 9.66 5.12 -5.11
C ALA A 171 10.07 5.87 -3.83
N THR A 172 9.28 6.85 -3.41
CA THR A 172 9.37 7.41 -2.07
C THR A 172 8.63 6.50 -1.09
N ALA A 173 9.33 6.02 -0.06
CA ALA A 173 8.74 5.15 0.95
C ALA A 173 8.24 5.96 2.15
N ILE A 174 7.02 5.68 2.60
CA ILE A 174 6.48 6.18 3.86
C ILE A 174 6.20 4.96 4.74
N GLY A 175 6.92 4.87 5.86
CA GLY A 175 6.84 3.70 6.74
C GLY A 175 8.10 3.51 7.59
N PRO A 176 8.16 2.40 8.34
CA PRO A 176 7.12 1.38 8.42
C PRO A 176 5.90 1.86 9.22
N ILE A 177 4.73 1.71 8.65
CA ILE A 177 3.46 2.00 9.30
C ILE A 177 3.02 0.75 10.06
N LEU A 178 2.89 0.82 11.38
CA LEU A 178 2.41 -0.31 12.17
C LEU A 178 0.89 -0.42 12.07
N ALA A 179 0.43 -1.53 11.52
CA ALA A 179 -0.97 -1.91 11.49
C ALA A 179 -1.27 -3.00 12.52
N GLY A 180 -2.53 -3.09 12.96
CA GLY A 180 -2.98 -4.10 13.92
C GLY A 180 -2.65 -3.79 15.38
N MET A 181 -2.16 -2.60 15.71
CA MET A 181 -1.94 -2.14 17.09
C MET A 181 -3.25 -1.72 17.77
N ALA A 182 -3.32 -1.79 19.10
CA ALA A 182 -4.49 -1.34 19.86
C ALA A 182 -4.73 0.18 19.76
N HIS A 183 -3.67 0.97 19.69
CA HIS A 183 -3.69 2.42 19.46
C HIS A 183 -2.68 2.81 18.37
N PRO A 184 -2.79 4.01 17.77
CA PRO A 184 -1.83 4.48 16.77
C PRO A 184 -0.42 4.55 17.36
N VAL A 185 0.48 3.72 16.85
CA VAL A 185 1.90 3.71 17.21
C VAL A 185 2.70 3.54 15.95
N HIS A 186 3.59 4.47 15.66
CA HIS A 186 4.44 4.37 14.49
C HIS A 186 5.90 4.58 14.89
N VAL A 187 6.77 3.75 14.32
CA VAL A 187 8.20 3.73 14.65
C VAL A 187 8.98 4.26 13.47
N LEU A 188 9.76 5.30 13.71
CA LEU A 188 10.68 5.86 12.73
C LEU A 188 11.93 4.99 12.59
N GLU A 189 12.51 4.93 11.39
CA GLU A 189 13.83 4.35 11.19
C GLU A 189 14.93 5.23 11.85
N GLN A 190 16.06 4.63 12.17
CA GLN A 190 17.16 5.29 12.90
C GLN A 190 17.67 6.57 12.21
N HIS A 191 17.64 6.60 10.89
CA HIS A 191 18.11 7.71 10.05
C HIS A 191 16.99 8.48 9.35
N ALA A 192 15.79 8.49 9.98
CA ALA A 192 14.63 9.19 9.43
C ALA A 192 14.94 10.69 9.23
N THR A 193 14.57 11.18 8.07
CA THR A 193 14.67 12.60 7.71
C THR A 193 13.55 13.42 8.34
N VAL A 194 13.64 14.74 8.28
CA VAL A 194 12.54 15.63 8.70
C VAL A 194 11.25 15.31 7.93
N GLN A 195 11.36 15.00 6.64
CA GLN A 195 10.20 14.65 5.82
C GLN A 195 9.56 13.32 6.28
N ASP A 196 10.35 12.33 6.68
CA ASP A 196 9.83 11.07 7.21
C ASP A 196 9.07 11.28 8.52
N ILE A 197 9.59 12.15 9.39
CA ILE A 197 8.91 12.53 10.64
C ILE A 197 7.57 13.21 10.35
N VAL A 198 7.52 14.15 9.41
CA VAL A 198 6.29 14.85 9.01
C VAL A 198 5.29 13.87 8.39
N ASN A 199 5.74 13.01 7.48
CA ASN A 199 4.91 11.99 6.86
C ASN A 199 4.32 11.03 7.90
N MET A 200 5.15 10.57 8.84
CA MET A 200 4.71 9.64 9.87
C MET A 200 3.75 10.30 10.88
N ALA A 201 3.96 11.56 11.20
CA ALA A 201 3.01 12.33 12.02
C ALA A 201 1.64 12.46 11.33
N ALA A 202 1.63 12.72 10.02
CA ALA A 202 0.39 12.76 9.24
C ALA A 202 -0.32 11.39 9.22
N VAL A 203 0.43 10.29 9.06
CA VAL A 203 -0.10 8.92 9.14
C VAL A 203 -0.73 8.66 10.51
N ALA A 204 -0.05 9.04 11.60
CA ALA A 204 -0.56 8.86 12.97
C ALA A 204 -1.88 9.62 13.19
N VAL A 205 -1.99 10.85 12.66
CA VAL A 205 -3.22 11.65 12.73
C VAL A 205 -4.36 10.98 11.96
N ILE A 206 -4.10 10.48 10.74
CA ILE A 206 -5.10 9.76 9.94
C ILE A 206 -5.59 8.51 10.68
N ASP A 207 -4.67 7.71 11.24
CA ASP A 207 -5.03 6.50 11.99
C ASP A 207 -5.87 6.84 13.24
N ALA A 208 -5.49 7.86 14.00
CA ALA A 208 -6.25 8.33 15.16
C ALA A 208 -7.65 8.82 14.79
N GLN A 209 -7.76 9.67 13.77
CA GLN A 209 -9.05 10.20 13.30
C GLN A 209 -9.98 9.11 12.79
N TRP A 210 -9.43 8.12 12.10
CA TRP A 210 -10.23 7.00 11.60
C TRP A 210 -10.84 6.18 12.73
N ARG A 211 -10.08 5.91 13.78
CA ARG A 211 -10.56 5.20 14.98
C ARG A 211 -11.71 5.91 15.67
N VAL A 212 -11.63 7.23 15.80
CA VAL A 212 -12.71 8.05 16.35
C VAL A 212 -13.96 7.96 15.49
N ARG A 213 -13.82 8.05 14.17
CA ARG A 213 -14.95 7.96 13.22
C ARG A 213 -15.62 6.58 13.24
N THR A 214 -14.85 5.50 13.32
CA THR A 214 -15.41 4.15 13.41
C THR A 214 -16.09 3.88 14.75
N ALA A 215 -15.52 4.36 15.84
CA ALA A 215 -16.12 4.23 17.18
C ALA A 215 -17.42 5.03 17.31
N SER A 216 -17.53 6.18 16.65
CA SER A 216 -18.74 7.02 16.65
C SER A 216 -19.83 6.58 15.66
N GLY A 217 -19.58 5.53 14.86
CA GLY A 217 -20.51 5.08 13.82
C GLY A 217 -20.66 6.03 12.63
N THR A 218 -19.82 7.07 12.56
CA THR A 218 -19.90 8.13 11.53
C THR A 218 -19.23 7.72 10.21
N TYR A 219 -18.52 6.59 10.20
CA TYR A 219 -17.78 6.11 9.03
C TYR A 219 -18.12 4.66 8.69
N VAL A 220 -18.57 4.45 7.46
CA VAL A 220 -18.70 3.12 6.86
C VAL A 220 -17.46 2.92 5.98
N PRO A 221 -16.64 1.86 6.21
CA PRO A 221 -15.46 1.60 5.39
C PRO A 221 -15.83 1.47 3.91
N VAL A 222 -15.07 2.11 3.03
CA VAL A 222 -15.18 1.94 1.58
C VAL A 222 -15.03 0.45 1.25
N GLY A 223 -16.06 -0.13 0.62
CA GLY A 223 -16.11 -1.56 0.27
C GLY A 223 -17.08 -2.40 1.10
N THR A 224 -17.82 -1.83 2.06
CA THR A 224 -18.86 -2.56 2.83
C THR A 224 -20.28 -2.28 2.38
N THR A 225 -20.50 -1.44 1.38
CA THR A 225 -21.86 -1.12 0.91
C THR A 225 -22.00 -1.30 -0.58
N GLY A 226 -22.83 -2.24 -0.98
CA GLY A 226 -23.50 -2.28 -2.27
C GLY A 226 -24.61 -1.22 -2.40
N GLU A 227 -24.48 -0.04 -1.76
CA GLU A 227 -25.44 1.07 -1.85
C GLU A 227 -24.74 2.41 -1.65
N MET A 228 -24.13 2.93 -2.74
CA MET A 228 -23.97 4.36 -2.91
C MET A 228 -25.06 4.88 -3.85
N SER A 229 -26.28 4.92 -3.38
CA SER A 229 -27.34 5.71 -3.97
C SER A 229 -27.85 6.70 -2.93
N THR A 230 -27.90 7.98 -3.33
CA THR A 230 -28.54 9.13 -2.67
C THR A 230 -27.81 9.80 -1.49
N MET A 231 -26.73 10.55 -1.79
CA MET A 231 -26.49 11.84 -1.14
C MET A 231 -25.92 12.84 -2.17
N ASN A 232 -26.70 13.10 -3.22
CA ASN A 232 -26.59 14.32 -4.03
C ASN A 232 -27.74 15.25 -3.60
N GLY A 233 -27.43 16.15 -2.70
CA GLY A 233 -28.31 17.22 -2.29
C GLY A 233 -27.55 18.32 -1.56
N ALA A 234 -27.29 19.42 -2.26
CA ALA A 234 -26.79 20.70 -1.76
C ALA A 234 -25.30 20.85 -1.42
N ASN A 235 -24.47 21.16 -2.45
CA ASN A 235 -23.78 22.45 -2.48
C ASN A 235 -23.19 22.71 -3.88
N SER A 236 -23.92 23.49 -4.66
CA SER A 236 -23.45 24.21 -5.83
C SER A 236 -22.73 25.47 -5.31
N ALA A 237 -21.46 25.62 -5.64
CA ALA A 237 -20.77 26.86 -6.01
C ALA A 237 -19.26 26.76 -5.73
N ALA A 238 -18.49 26.58 -6.79
CA ALA A 238 -17.29 27.32 -7.14
C ALA A 238 -16.52 26.56 -8.24
N ALA A 239 -16.60 27.07 -9.45
CA ALA A 239 -15.78 26.60 -10.57
C ALA A 239 -14.32 27.00 -10.36
N PRO A 240 -13.34 26.18 -10.80
CA PRO A 240 -11.94 26.57 -10.81
C PRO A 240 -11.64 27.56 -11.94
N PRO A 241 -10.63 28.45 -11.79
CA PRO A 241 -10.29 29.44 -12.80
C PRO A 241 -9.65 28.80 -14.05
N HIS A 242 -9.99 29.34 -15.19
CA HIS A 242 -9.50 28.97 -16.52
C HIS A 242 -7.98 29.13 -16.65
N PRO A 243 -7.31 28.26 -17.45
CA PRO A 243 -5.90 28.47 -17.81
C PRO A 243 -5.70 29.60 -18.77
N VAL A 244 -4.71 30.41 -18.49
CA VAL A 244 -4.24 31.52 -19.31
C VAL A 244 -3.70 31.00 -20.67
N ARG A 245 -4.19 31.51 -21.77
CA ARG A 245 -3.71 31.24 -23.13
C ARG A 245 -2.27 31.74 -23.29
N ALA A 246 -1.40 30.88 -23.82
CA ALA A 246 -0.11 31.25 -24.34
C ALA A 246 -0.30 31.99 -25.67
N ASN A 247 0.46 33.06 -25.83
CA ASN A 247 0.45 33.95 -26.94
C ASN A 247 1.34 33.40 -28.07
N ASP A 248 0.77 33.23 -29.26
CA ASP A 248 1.47 32.91 -30.49
C ASP A 248 2.26 34.14 -30.99
N GLY A 249 3.48 33.93 -31.38
CA GLY A 249 4.31 34.96 -32.05
C GLY A 249 5.49 34.39 -32.80
N GLY A 250 5.31 34.13 -34.08
CA GLY A 250 6.12 34.56 -35.22
C GLY A 250 7.40 33.79 -35.59
N ALA A 251 7.26 33.02 -36.61
CA ALA A 251 8.11 32.70 -37.75
C ALA A 251 9.56 33.21 -37.85
N SER A 252 10.50 32.30 -38.19
CA SER A 252 11.30 32.37 -39.43
C SER A 252 12.33 31.23 -39.52
N GLU A 253 12.20 30.38 -40.53
CA GLU A 253 13.28 29.65 -41.20
C GLU A 253 14.05 30.63 -42.16
N PRO A 254 15.22 30.31 -42.80
CA PRO A 254 15.70 29.00 -43.24
C PRO A 254 17.24 28.77 -43.29
N SER A 255 17.60 27.56 -43.78
CA SER A 255 18.76 27.16 -44.62
C SER A 255 20.09 26.84 -43.93
N SER A 256 20.66 25.69 -44.07
CA SER A 256 21.39 25.03 -45.15
C SER A 256 22.27 23.92 -44.60
N LYS A 257 22.23 22.79 -45.29
CA LYS A 257 23.25 21.71 -45.24
C LYS A 257 24.55 22.18 -45.89
N PRO A 258 25.75 21.56 -45.63
CA PRO A 258 26.06 20.34 -46.34
C PRO A 258 26.89 19.27 -45.58
N SER A 259 26.66 18.08 -46.00
CA SER A 259 27.51 16.84 -46.15
C SER A 259 28.97 16.90 -45.80
N HIS A 260 29.47 15.88 -45.06
CA HIS A 260 30.64 15.12 -45.47
C HIS A 260 30.68 13.72 -44.86
N LYS A 261 30.89 12.73 -45.73
CA LYS A 261 31.18 11.32 -45.50
C LYS A 261 32.74 11.12 -45.61
N PRO A 262 33.26 9.92 -45.49
CA PRO A 262 33.93 9.32 -44.33
C PRO A 262 35.43 9.07 -44.60
N SER A 263 36.22 8.69 -43.62
CA SER A 263 37.42 7.91 -43.88
C SER A 263 37.73 6.88 -42.78
N ARG A 264 38.00 5.68 -43.25
CA ARG A 264 38.56 4.48 -42.68
C ARG A 264 40.02 4.68 -42.24
N LYS A 265 40.48 3.69 -41.45
CA LYS A 265 41.85 3.20 -41.07
C LYS A 265 42.29 3.72 -39.69
N ALA A 266 42.77 2.89 -38.78
CA ALA A 266 43.39 1.59 -38.86
C ALA A 266 43.05 0.81 -37.57
#